data_994b0126397eb5a8fd3d5c270731fc46
#
_entry.id   994b0126397eb5a8fd3d5c270731fc46
#
_cell.length_a   1.000
_cell.length_b   1.000
_cell.length_c   1.000
_cell.angle_alpha   90.00
_cell.angle_beta   90.00
_cell.angle_gamma   90.00
#
_symmetry.space_group_name_H-M   'P 1'
#
loop_
_entity.id
_entity.type
_entity.pdbx_description
1 polymer ?
#
loop_
_entity_poly.entity_id
_entity_poly.type
_entity_poly.pdbx_seq_one_letter_code
_entity_poly.pdbx_strand_id
1 'polypeptide(L)'
;LVVGYRMGGLVRDIREFYDPLNDIGGERWYIQVAAHWEDASKRHGMPVDSSVFYEIKDSFTSTYPANIAVKAAELQDRELAKKYLRRLREGAAAERLHIHLLEVQAQLAHEVGLDVERLMADIRSGRAEAEFLKDLKECRSMGITGFPTFLVTNLRNGRSALIHGYRRYSYFEGLLEELAGDMLRERKVTRDDETILDFIARYGRVATQEVATLLDIDKSKALELLRKLEDEGRVSGKRAGNDYFWTFARKAKPICDDDTGMCYTL
;
A
#
# COMPACT_ATOMS: atom_id res chain seq x y z
N LEU A 1 -7.84 10.67 14.10
CA LEU A 1 -6.54 10.00 14.00
C LEU A 1 -5.70 10.63 12.89
N VAL A 2 -4.39 10.79 13.15
CA VAL A 2 -3.41 11.20 12.14
C VAL A 2 -2.44 10.05 11.94
N VAL A 3 -2.23 9.64 10.68
CA VAL A 3 -1.31 8.56 10.31
C VAL A 3 -0.11 9.16 9.58
N GLY A 4 1.09 8.87 10.08
CA GLY A 4 2.35 9.18 9.43
C GLY A 4 3.14 7.90 9.15
N TYR A 5 4.03 7.93 8.17
CA TYR A 5 4.89 6.81 7.82
C TYR A 5 6.35 7.14 8.09
N ARG A 6 7.13 6.13 8.43
CA ARG A 6 8.59 6.17 8.49
C ARG A 6 9.14 5.08 7.59
N MET A 7 10.13 5.44 6.80
CA MET A 7 10.76 4.50 5.87
C MET A 7 11.88 3.75 6.59
N GLY A 8 11.61 2.49 6.91
CA GLY A 8 12.51 1.68 7.76
C GLY A 8 13.66 0.99 7.05
N GLY A 9 13.63 0.87 5.72
CA GLY A 9 14.74 0.35 4.93
C GLY A 9 15.17 -1.06 5.33
N LEU A 10 14.33 -2.08 5.11
CA LEU A 10 14.55 -3.44 5.59
C LEU A 10 15.86 -4.07 5.05
N VAL A 11 16.06 -4.00 3.73
CA VAL A 11 17.19 -4.63 3.04
C VAL A 11 18.11 -3.55 2.47
N ARG A 12 19.30 -3.40 3.06
CA ARG A 12 20.32 -2.49 2.55
C ARG A 12 21.04 -3.08 1.33
N ASP A 13 21.50 -4.32 1.45
CA ASP A 13 22.10 -5.12 0.37
C ASP A 13 21.60 -6.56 0.54
N ILE A 14 20.98 -7.11 -0.49
CA ILE A 14 20.39 -8.47 -0.44
C ILE A 14 21.48 -9.55 -0.27
N ARG A 15 22.69 -9.29 -0.70
CA ARG A 15 23.80 -10.24 -0.60
C ARG A 15 24.33 -10.41 0.83
N GLU A 16 24.10 -9.39 1.68
CA GLU A 16 24.48 -9.37 3.09
C GLU A 16 23.28 -9.58 4.02
N PHE A 17 22.07 -9.63 3.45
CA PHE A 17 20.84 -9.72 4.22
C PHE A 17 20.61 -11.13 4.75
N TYR A 18 20.30 -11.21 6.03
CA TYR A 18 19.80 -12.41 6.68
C TYR A 18 18.75 -12.07 7.74
N ASP A 19 17.57 -12.67 7.63
CA ASP A 19 16.52 -12.60 8.62
C ASP A 19 16.44 -13.92 9.38
N PRO A 20 16.97 -14.00 10.61
CA PRO A 20 17.00 -15.23 11.40
C PRO A 20 15.63 -15.69 11.88
N LEU A 21 14.62 -14.81 11.90
CA LEU A 21 13.27 -15.16 12.34
C LEU A 21 12.48 -15.95 11.29
N ASN A 22 12.77 -15.68 10.01
CA ASN A 22 12.10 -16.31 8.88
C ASN A 22 13.04 -17.18 8.04
N ASP A 23 14.31 -17.29 8.43
CA ASP A 23 15.36 -17.99 7.69
C ASP A 23 15.49 -17.53 6.23
N ILE A 24 15.47 -16.19 6.02
CA ILE A 24 15.53 -15.58 4.70
C ILE A 24 16.91 -14.98 4.46
N GLY A 25 17.61 -15.43 3.42
CA GLY A 25 18.90 -14.88 3.01
C GLY A 25 19.68 -15.80 2.06
N GLY A 26 20.92 -15.38 1.72
CA GLY A 26 21.79 -16.12 0.81
C GLY A 26 21.29 -16.16 -0.64
N GLU A 27 21.85 -17.03 -1.47
CA GLU A 27 21.58 -17.08 -2.92
C GLU A 27 20.12 -17.42 -3.27
N ARG A 28 19.38 -18.08 -2.39
CA ARG A 28 17.99 -18.53 -2.61
C ARG A 28 16.96 -17.63 -1.94
N TRP A 29 17.31 -16.44 -1.50
CA TRP A 29 16.45 -15.49 -0.82
C TRP A 29 15.09 -15.29 -1.52
N TYR A 30 15.06 -15.24 -2.84
CA TYR A 30 13.86 -14.99 -3.63
C TYR A 30 12.80 -16.08 -3.47
N ILE A 31 13.21 -17.36 -3.31
CA ILE A 31 12.28 -18.48 -3.06
C ILE A 31 11.68 -18.35 -1.66
N GLN A 32 12.52 -18.02 -0.68
CA GLN A 32 12.11 -17.89 0.71
C GLN A 32 11.16 -16.71 0.90
N VAL A 33 11.47 -15.56 0.27
CA VAL A 33 10.60 -14.38 0.31
C VAL A 33 9.28 -14.66 -0.40
N ALA A 34 9.28 -15.34 -1.56
CA ALA A 34 8.06 -15.71 -2.28
C ALA A 34 7.13 -16.54 -1.40
N ALA A 35 7.64 -17.59 -0.76
CA ALA A 35 6.87 -18.44 0.15
C ALA A 35 6.34 -17.65 1.36
N HIS A 36 7.18 -16.79 1.94
CA HIS A 36 6.77 -15.94 3.07
C HIS A 36 5.63 -14.96 2.70
N TRP A 37 5.66 -14.39 1.49
CA TRP A 37 4.61 -13.49 1.03
C TRP A 37 3.29 -14.21 0.74
N GLU A 38 3.34 -15.43 0.22
CA GLU A 38 2.14 -16.28 0.05
C GLU A 38 1.49 -16.60 1.40
N ASP A 39 2.29 -16.96 2.39
CA ASP A 39 1.78 -17.23 3.74
C ASP A 39 1.26 -15.96 4.44
N ALA A 40 1.89 -14.83 4.21
CA ALA A 40 1.38 -13.55 4.69
C ALA A 40 0.02 -13.22 4.03
N SER A 41 -0.11 -13.44 2.71
CA SER A 41 -1.38 -13.23 1.97
C SER A 41 -2.52 -14.08 2.54
N LYS A 42 -2.26 -15.35 2.84
CA LYS A 42 -3.26 -16.22 3.49
C LYS A 42 -3.74 -15.68 4.85
N ARG A 43 -2.84 -15.02 5.59
CA ARG A 43 -3.15 -14.46 6.92
C ARG A 43 -3.94 -13.15 6.87
N HIS A 44 -3.58 -12.24 5.96
CA HIS A 44 -4.20 -10.90 5.88
C HIS A 44 -5.20 -10.73 4.74
N GLY A 45 -5.30 -11.70 3.80
CA GLY A 45 -6.28 -11.71 2.72
C GLY A 45 -6.03 -10.73 1.56
N MET A 46 -5.01 -9.87 1.64
CA MET A 46 -4.70 -8.90 0.58
C MET A 46 -4.09 -9.59 -0.65
N PRO A 47 -4.28 -9.02 -1.86
CA PRO A 47 -3.73 -9.58 -3.09
C PRO A 47 -2.20 -9.61 -3.09
N VAL A 48 -1.66 -10.74 -3.53
CA VAL A 48 -0.22 -10.97 -3.68
C VAL A 48 0.05 -11.77 -4.96
N ASP A 49 1.10 -11.42 -5.66
CA ASP A 49 1.72 -12.21 -6.73
C ASP A 49 3.21 -12.41 -6.40
N SER A 50 3.54 -13.53 -5.78
CA SER A 50 4.89 -13.85 -5.34
C SER A 50 5.86 -14.15 -6.49
N SER A 51 5.36 -14.35 -7.72
CA SER A 51 6.20 -14.63 -8.89
C SER A 51 7.16 -13.50 -9.22
N VAL A 52 6.87 -12.26 -8.78
CA VAL A 52 7.77 -11.12 -8.94
C VAL A 52 9.18 -11.39 -8.41
N PHE A 53 9.33 -12.17 -7.34
CA PHE A 53 10.65 -12.44 -6.75
C PHE A 53 11.53 -13.29 -7.66
N TYR A 54 10.96 -14.17 -8.49
CA TYR A 54 11.70 -14.93 -9.48
C TYR A 54 12.15 -14.06 -10.66
N GLU A 55 11.39 -12.99 -10.96
CA GLU A 55 11.72 -12.05 -12.04
C GLU A 55 12.83 -11.09 -11.65
N ILE A 56 12.84 -10.63 -10.38
CA ILE A 56 13.80 -9.63 -9.91
C ILE A 56 15.06 -10.22 -9.27
N LYS A 57 15.20 -11.54 -9.16
CA LYS A 57 16.26 -12.22 -8.40
C LYS A 57 17.68 -11.76 -8.76
N ASP A 58 17.89 -11.42 -10.03
CA ASP A 58 19.21 -11.01 -10.56
C ASP A 58 19.41 -9.48 -10.59
N SER A 59 18.31 -8.70 -10.48
CA SER A 59 18.35 -7.23 -10.56
C SER A 59 18.11 -6.54 -9.21
N PHE A 60 17.46 -7.22 -8.28
CA PHE A 60 17.16 -6.65 -6.98
C PHE A 60 18.38 -6.64 -6.06
N THR A 61 18.72 -5.49 -5.54
CA THR A 61 19.84 -5.33 -4.61
C THR A 61 19.44 -4.79 -3.25
N SER A 62 18.39 -3.96 -3.20
CA SER A 62 18.02 -3.24 -1.98
C SER A 62 16.57 -2.76 -2.00
N THR A 63 15.97 -2.61 -0.82
CA THR A 63 14.69 -1.91 -0.66
C THR A 63 14.86 -0.39 -0.54
N TYR A 64 16.08 0.12 -0.37
CA TYR A 64 16.37 1.54 -0.14
C TYR A 64 15.88 2.45 -1.27
N PRO A 65 16.06 2.12 -2.58
CA PRO A 65 15.61 3.00 -3.66
C PRO A 65 14.11 3.37 -3.57
N ALA A 66 13.24 2.40 -3.29
CA ALA A 66 11.81 2.65 -3.15
C ALA A 66 11.50 3.50 -1.89
N ASN A 67 12.24 3.31 -0.79
CA ASN A 67 12.09 4.14 0.41
C ASN A 67 12.53 5.59 0.14
N ILE A 68 13.62 5.80 -0.57
CA ILE A 68 14.12 7.12 -0.97
C ILE A 68 13.10 7.82 -1.89
N ALA A 69 12.50 7.09 -2.85
CA ALA A 69 11.47 7.65 -3.73
C ALA A 69 10.25 8.15 -2.94
N VAL A 70 9.82 7.44 -1.89
CA VAL A 70 8.75 7.92 -1.01
C VAL A 70 9.14 9.21 -0.30
N LYS A 71 10.39 9.35 0.15
CA LYS A 71 10.86 10.60 0.77
C LYS A 71 10.94 11.75 -0.23
N ALA A 72 11.31 11.50 -1.49
CA ALA A 72 11.23 12.49 -2.56
C ALA A 72 9.79 12.96 -2.79
N ALA A 73 8.82 12.05 -2.73
CA ALA A 73 7.40 12.40 -2.80
C ALA A 73 6.94 13.24 -1.59
N GLU A 74 7.40 12.92 -0.36
CA GLU A 74 7.09 13.69 0.85
C GLU A 74 7.65 15.13 0.80
N LEU A 75 8.76 15.35 0.11
CA LEU A 75 9.32 16.69 -0.13
C LEU A 75 8.46 17.56 -1.06
N GLN A 76 7.56 16.94 -1.83
CA GLN A 76 6.61 17.65 -2.68
C GLN A 76 5.29 17.90 -1.95
N ASP A 77 4.64 16.81 -1.53
CA ASP A 77 3.34 16.83 -0.86
C ASP A 77 3.14 15.57 -0.03
N ARG A 78 2.79 15.72 1.25
CA ARG A 78 2.63 14.60 2.18
C ARG A 78 1.42 13.71 1.88
N GLU A 79 0.34 14.27 1.36
CA GLU A 79 -0.86 13.47 1.05
C GLU A 79 -0.68 12.71 -0.28
N LEU A 80 -0.06 13.32 -1.29
CA LEU A 80 0.34 12.61 -2.50
C LEU A 80 1.38 11.53 -2.20
N ALA A 81 2.31 11.77 -1.29
CA ALA A 81 3.28 10.76 -0.87
C ALA A 81 2.63 9.53 -0.22
N LYS A 82 1.54 9.69 0.53
CA LYS A 82 0.76 8.56 1.07
C LYS A 82 0.12 7.74 -0.06
N LYS A 83 -0.44 8.42 -1.07
CA LYS A 83 -0.98 7.76 -2.27
C LYS A 83 0.11 7.03 -3.04
N TYR A 84 1.27 7.65 -3.19
CA TYR A 84 2.43 7.08 -3.84
C TYR A 84 2.96 5.84 -3.11
N LEU A 85 3.12 5.91 -1.79
CA LEU A 85 3.51 4.76 -0.97
C LEU A 85 2.52 3.60 -1.12
N ARG A 86 1.20 3.90 -1.10
CA ARG A 86 0.17 2.89 -1.36
C ARG A 86 0.33 2.29 -2.74
N ARG A 87 0.53 3.11 -3.77
CA ARG A 87 0.67 2.67 -5.16
C ARG A 87 1.92 1.79 -5.37
N LEU A 88 3.04 2.14 -4.75
CA LEU A 88 4.25 1.31 -4.75
C LEU A 88 3.99 -0.07 -4.12
N ARG A 89 3.30 -0.12 -2.98
CA ARG A 89 2.95 -1.38 -2.31
C ARG A 89 2.04 -2.26 -3.17
N GLU A 90 1.03 -1.69 -3.80
CA GLU A 90 0.13 -2.40 -4.72
C GLU A 90 0.90 -2.95 -5.92
N GLY A 91 1.77 -2.14 -6.51
CA GLY A 91 2.61 -2.51 -7.63
C GLY A 91 3.54 -3.67 -7.30
N ALA A 92 4.25 -3.59 -6.18
CA ALA A 92 5.17 -4.64 -5.76
C ALA A 92 4.45 -5.93 -5.36
N ALA A 93 3.38 -5.81 -4.55
CA ALA A 93 2.76 -6.97 -3.94
C ALA A 93 1.88 -7.76 -4.92
N ALA A 94 1.16 -7.08 -5.82
CA ALA A 94 0.08 -7.73 -6.57
C ALA A 94 0.17 -7.54 -8.10
N GLU A 95 1.01 -6.62 -8.60
CA GLU A 95 1.08 -6.31 -10.04
C GLU A 95 2.44 -6.64 -10.65
N ARG A 96 3.33 -7.26 -9.89
CA ARG A 96 4.69 -7.66 -10.32
C ARG A 96 5.53 -6.49 -10.84
N LEU A 97 5.30 -5.27 -10.31
CA LEU A 97 6.08 -4.12 -10.71
C LEU A 97 7.43 -4.10 -9.97
N HIS A 98 8.49 -3.90 -10.71
CA HIS A 98 9.87 -3.88 -10.21
C HIS A 98 10.17 -2.52 -9.56
N ILE A 99 9.55 -2.24 -8.41
CA ILE A 99 9.61 -0.92 -7.75
C ILE A 99 11.00 -0.48 -7.27
N HIS A 100 12.01 -1.36 -7.34
CA HIS A 100 13.41 -1.01 -7.11
C HIS A 100 14.01 -0.22 -8.27
N LEU A 101 13.38 -0.27 -9.47
CA LEU A 101 13.81 0.43 -10.67
C LEU A 101 13.26 1.85 -10.73
N LEU A 102 14.11 2.80 -11.09
CA LEU A 102 13.80 4.21 -11.07
C LEU A 102 12.72 4.61 -12.08
N GLU A 103 12.70 3.97 -13.26
CA GLU A 103 11.65 4.16 -14.27
C GLU A 103 10.28 3.74 -13.79
N VAL A 104 10.18 2.64 -13.04
CA VAL A 104 8.92 2.19 -12.43
C VAL A 104 8.48 3.16 -11.34
N GLN A 105 9.41 3.65 -10.52
CA GLN A 105 9.13 4.67 -9.51
C GLN A 105 8.59 5.95 -10.15
N ALA A 106 9.21 6.41 -11.25
CA ALA A 106 8.77 7.58 -12.00
C ALA A 106 7.37 7.41 -12.60
N GLN A 107 7.10 6.25 -13.21
CA GLN A 107 5.77 5.93 -13.74
C GLN A 107 4.70 6.00 -12.63
N LEU A 108 4.93 5.34 -11.49
CA LEU A 108 3.97 5.32 -10.40
C LEU A 108 3.79 6.69 -9.74
N ALA A 109 4.83 7.52 -9.73
CA ALA A 109 4.75 8.90 -9.28
C ALA A 109 3.84 9.74 -10.19
N HIS A 110 3.98 9.59 -11.50
CA HIS A 110 3.10 10.22 -12.49
C HIS A 110 1.63 9.78 -12.31
N GLU A 111 1.38 8.48 -12.08
CA GLU A 111 0.03 7.94 -11.88
C GLU A 111 -0.71 8.58 -10.70
N VAL A 112 0.00 9.01 -9.66
CA VAL A 112 -0.58 9.65 -8.48
C VAL A 112 -0.56 11.18 -8.51
N GLY A 113 -0.03 11.78 -9.60
CA GLY A 113 -0.01 13.22 -9.82
C GLY A 113 1.18 13.96 -9.20
N LEU A 114 2.28 13.27 -8.89
CA LEU A 114 3.53 13.90 -8.47
C LEU A 114 4.26 14.51 -9.67
N ASP A 115 5.03 15.55 -9.41
CA ASP A 115 5.99 16.10 -10.37
C ASP A 115 7.20 15.14 -10.46
N VAL A 116 7.28 14.43 -11.60
CA VAL A 116 8.31 13.40 -11.83
C VAL A 116 9.70 14.04 -11.94
N GLU A 117 9.84 15.19 -12.60
CA GLU A 117 11.13 15.85 -12.76
C GLU A 117 11.71 16.28 -11.41
N ARG A 118 10.87 16.85 -10.56
CA ARG A 118 11.23 17.23 -9.20
C ARG A 118 11.57 16.01 -8.35
N LEU A 119 10.78 14.93 -8.44
CA LEU A 119 11.08 13.66 -7.74
C LEU A 119 12.45 13.14 -8.11
N MET A 120 12.76 13.09 -9.41
CA MET A 120 14.04 12.64 -9.93
C MET A 120 15.21 13.56 -9.53
N ALA A 121 14.97 14.87 -9.46
CA ALA A 121 15.98 15.84 -9.01
C ALA A 121 16.28 15.65 -7.51
N ASP A 122 15.26 15.49 -6.67
CA ASP A 122 15.43 15.26 -5.22
C ASP A 122 16.13 13.91 -4.93
N ILE A 123 15.89 12.87 -5.74
CA ILE A 123 16.63 11.60 -5.64
C ILE A 123 18.11 11.79 -6.05
N ARG A 124 18.36 12.37 -7.23
CA ARG A 124 19.72 12.51 -7.77
C ARG A 124 20.62 13.44 -6.94
N SER A 125 20.04 14.46 -6.32
CA SER A 125 20.79 15.37 -5.46
C SER A 125 21.13 14.81 -4.07
N GLY A 126 20.60 13.61 -3.73
CA GLY A 126 20.75 13.02 -2.39
C GLY A 126 19.86 13.64 -1.32
N ARG A 127 19.01 14.62 -1.67
CA ARG A 127 18.13 15.30 -0.74
C ARG A 127 17.07 14.36 -0.15
N ALA A 128 16.48 13.52 -0.98
CA ALA A 128 15.54 12.49 -0.54
C ALA A 128 16.21 11.40 0.30
N GLU A 129 17.43 11.00 -0.03
CA GLU A 129 18.22 10.07 0.76
C GLU A 129 18.53 10.61 2.15
N ALA A 130 18.88 11.88 2.27
CA ALA A 130 19.11 12.51 3.57
C ALA A 130 17.85 12.45 4.48
N GLU A 131 16.65 12.64 3.94
CA GLU A 131 15.40 12.49 4.69
C GLU A 131 15.13 11.01 5.05
N PHE A 132 15.40 10.08 4.14
CA PHE A 132 15.32 8.65 4.44
C PHE A 132 16.25 8.21 5.57
N LEU A 133 17.49 8.71 5.59
CA LEU A 133 18.45 8.41 6.66
C LEU A 133 17.99 8.93 8.02
N LYS A 134 17.22 10.02 8.07
CA LYS A 134 16.59 10.50 9.32
C LYS A 134 15.55 9.52 9.83
N ASP A 135 14.64 9.04 8.96
CA ASP A 135 13.65 8.03 9.31
C ASP A 135 14.32 6.73 9.79
N LEU A 136 15.37 6.30 9.10
CA LEU A 136 16.13 5.10 9.45
C LEU A 136 16.80 5.24 10.83
N LYS A 137 17.36 6.40 11.13
CA LYS A 137 17.93 6.71 12.45
C LYS A 137 16.87 6.71 13.54
N GLU A 138 15.69 7.30 13.27
CA GLU A 138 14.55 7.32 14.19
C GLU A 138 14.09 5.89 14.50
N CYS A 139 13.84 5.05 13.46
CA CYS A 139 13.47 3.66 13.62
C CYS A 139 14.49 2.87 14.47
N ARG A 140 15.78 3.03 14.17
CA ARG A 140 16.85 2.35 14.92
C ARG A 140 16.92 2.79 16.38
N SER A 141 16.72 4.09 16.66
CA SER A 141 16.74 4.60 18.03
C SER A 141 15.61 4.05 18.90
N MET A 142 14.51 3.60 18.27
CA MET A 142 13.38 2.94 18.93
C MET A 142 13.51 1.41 18.95
N GLY A 143 14.63 0.84 18.50
CA GLY A 143 14.84 -0.61 18.41
C GLY A 143 13.99 -1.31 17.34
N ILE A 144 13.50 -0.58 16.33
CA ILE A 144 12.70 -1.14 15.24
C ILE A 144 13.63 -1.81 14.24
N THR A 145 13.51 -3.13 14.11
CA THR A 145 14.32 -3.97 13.22
C THR A 145 13.48 -4.76 12.21
N GLY A 146 12.14 -4.75 12.37
CA GLY A 146 11.22 -5.50 11.51
C GLY A 146 9.91 -4.75 11.24
N PHE A 147 9.18 -5.19 10.25
CA PHE A 147 7.97 -4.55 9.76
C PHE A 147 6.84 -5.56 9.51
N PRO A 148 5.58 -5.13 9.67
CA PRO A 148 5.15 -3.80 10.10
C PRO A 148 5.46 -3.55 11.58
N THR A 149 5.78 -2.28 11.94
CA THR A 149 5.83 -1.81 13.32
C THR A 149 5.01 -0.54 13.43
N PHE A 150 4.23 -0.41 14.50
CA PHE A 150 3.33 0.72 14.74
C PHE A 150 3.67 1.39 16.07
N LEU A 151 3.87 2.70 16.03
CA LEU A 151 3.90 3.54 17.22
C LEU A 151 2.59 4.30 17.31
N VAL A 152 1.78 3.97 18.33
CA VAL A 152 0.51 4.66 18.60
C VAL A 152 0.72 5.59 19.79
N THR A 153 0.46 6.88 19.61
CA THR A 153 0.68 7.89 20.65
C THR A 153 -0.56 8.74 20.84
N ASN A 154 -1.00 8.88 22.08
CA ASN A 154 -1.98 9.89 22.45
C ASN A 154 -1.23 11.23 22.69
N LEU A 155 -1.39 12.17 21.76
CA LEU A 155 -0.68 13.46 21.79
C LEU A 155 -1.10 14.38 22.94
N ARG A 156 -2.23 14.09 23.64
CA ARG A 156 -2.70 14.92 24.77
C ARG A 156 -2.05 14.54 26.09
N ASN A 157 -1.81 13.25 26.31
CA ASN A 157 -1.28 12.73 27.58
C ASN A 157 0.07 12.04 27.47
N GLY A 158 0.62 11.91 26.25
CA GLY A 158 1.92 11.29 25.98
C GLY A 158 1.96 9.78 26.10
N ARG A 159 0.84 9.11 26.46
CA ARG A 159 0.80 7.63 26.50
C ARG A 159 1.02 7.07 25.12
N SER A 160 1.87 6.07 25.01
CA SER A 160 2.18 5.44 23.71
C SER A 160 2.38 3.93 23.86
N ALA A 161 2.18 3.23 22.75
CA ALA A 161 2.46 1.81 22.61
C ALA A 161 3.21 1.54 21.31
N LEU A 162 4.24 0.68 21.38
CA LEU A 162 4.99 0.19 20.22
C LEU A 162 4.57 -1.25 19.95
N ILE A 163 4.07 -1.51 18.73
CA ILE A 163 3.52 -2.81 18.32
C ILE A 163 4.35 -3.37 17.18
N HIS A 164 4.91 -4.55 17.35
CA HIS A 164 5.67 -5.26 16.34
C HIS A 164 4.83 -6.33 15.64
N GLY A 165 4.98 -6.44 14.33
CA GLY A 165 4.35 -7.47 13.50
C GLY A 165 2.88 -7.20 13.20
N TYR A 166 2.30 -8.11 12.42
CA TYR A 166 0.89 -8.06 12.04
C TYR A 166 -0.03 -8.24 13.24
N ARG A 167 -1.08 -7.42 13.32
CA ARG A 167 -2.19 -7.57 14.27
C ARG A 167 -3.51 -7.41 13.53
N ARG A 168 -4.55 -8.08 14.01
CA ARG A 168 -5.92 -7.93 13.51
C ARG A 168 -6.46 -6.54 13.88
N TYR A 169 -7.44 -6.05 13.13
CA TYR A 169 -8.05 -4.74 13.34
C TYR A 169 -8.57 -4.57 14.77
N SER A 170 -9.26 -5.58 15.32
CA SER A 170 -9.78 -5.57 16.71
C SER A 170 -8.71 -5.32 17.78
N TYR A 171 -7.46 -5.68 17.53
CA TYR A 171 -6.35 -5.34 18.43
C TYR A 171 -6.11 -3.83 18.49
N PHE A 172 -6.17 -3.17 17.31
CA PHE A 172 -5.99 -1.72 17.26
C PHE A 172 -7.20 -0.97 17.85
N GLU A 173 -8.41 -1.48 17.72
CA GLU A 173 -9.61 -0.92 18.36
C GLU A 173 -9.43 -0.90 19.87
N GLY A 174 -9.15 -2.04 20.49
CA GLY A 174 -8.93 -2.12 21.94
C GLY A 174 -7.74 -1.26 22.42
N LEU A 175 -6.66 -1.22 21.66
CA LEU A 175 -5.51 -0.34 21.98
C LEU A 175 -5.88 1.14 21.91
N LEU A 176 -6.65 1.55 20.91
CA LEU A 176 -7.09 2.94 20.77
C LEU A 176 -8.05 3.34 21.89
N GLU A 177 -8.95 2.44 22.30
CA GLU A 177 -9.81 2.62 23.47
C GLU A 177 -8.99 2.79 24.76
N GLU A 178 -8.00 1.92 24.96
CA GLU A 178 -7.09 1.98 26.13
C GLU A 178 -6.29 3.29 26.19
N LEU A 179 -5.76 3.74 25.05
CA LEU A 179 -4.89 4.94 25.00
C LEU A 179 -5.68 6.24 24.99
N ALA A 180 -6.86 6.26 24.39
CA ALA A 180 -7.61 7.49 24.12
C ALA A 180 -8.94 7.58 24.90
N GLY A 181 -9.52 6.47 25.34
CA GLY A 181 -10.79 6.44 26.08
C GLY A 181 -11.90 7.21 25.37
N ASP A 182 -12.65 8.02 26.11
CA ASP A 182 -13.80 8.79 25.62
C ASP A 182 -13.46 9.86 24.56
N MET A 183 -12.16 10.05 24.24
CA MET A 183 -11.74 10.99 23.20
C MET A 183 -11.95 10.46 21.78
N LEU A 184 -12.15 9.17 21.62
CA LEU A 184 -12.47 8.56 20.34
C LEU A 184 -13.97 8.27 20.26
N ARG A 185 -14.53 8.58 19.09
CA ARG A 185 -15.87 8.15 18.72
C ARG A 185 -15.75 7.23 17.53
N GLU A 186 -16.27 6.02 17.66
CA GLU A 186 -16.39 5.10 16.56
C GLU A 186 -17.39 5.64 15.52
N ARG A 187 -16.98 5.61 14.24
CA ARG A 187 -17.91 5.89 13.15
C ARG A 187 -18.68 4.60 12.86
N LYS A 188 -19.99 4.59 13.07
CA LYS A 188 -20.84 3.49 12.62
C LYS A 188 -20.74 3.37 11.09
N VAL A 189 -20.39 2.20 10.62
CA VAL A 189 -20.30 1.86 9.19
C VAL A 189 -21.60 1.13 8.83
N THR A 190 -22.33 1.65 7.84
CA THR A 190 -23.48 0.95 7.26
C THR A 190 -23.00 -0.09 6.24
N ARG A 191 -23.69 -1.24 6.21
CA ARG A 191 -23.33 -2.33 5.27
C ARG A 191 -24.11 -2.18 3.98
N ASP A 192 -23.90 -1.07 3.26
CA ASP A 192 -24.61 -0.71 2.04
C ASP A 192 -23.63 -0.39 0.89
N ASP A 193 -24.18 -0.32 -0.31
CA ASP A 193 -23.45 -0.04 -1.54
C ASP A 193 -22.77 1.33 -1.51
N GLU A 194 -23.40 2.35 -0.91
CA GLU A 194 -22.86 3.71 -0.82
C GLU A 194 -21.61 3.75 0.06
N THR A 195 -21.56 2.98 1.15
CA THR A 195 -20.37 2.86 1.98
C THR A 195 -19.17 2.30 1.20
N ILE A 196 -19.42 1.30 0.33
CA ILE A 196 -18.35 0.76 -0.54
C ILE A 196 -17.87 1.82 -1.52
N LEU A 197 -18.78 2.55 -2.14
CA LEU A 197 -18.44 3.58 -3.12
C LEU A 197 -17.72 4.77 -2.49
N ASP A 198 -18.14 5.22 -1.33
CA ASP A 198 -17.44 6.25 -0.54
C ASP A 198 -16.01 5.82 -0.20
N PHE A 199 -15.83 4.55 0.12
CA PHE A 199 -14.52 3.99 0.41
C PHE A 199 -13.62 3.98 -0.84
N ILE A 200 -14.17 3.58 -2.00
CA ILE A 200 -13.46 3.66 -3.28
C ILE A 200 -13.15 5.12 -3.64
N ALA A 201 -14.08 6.05 -3.44
CA ALA A 201 -13.87 7.48 -3.68
C ALA A 201 -12.69 8.02 -2.87
N ARG A 202 -12.60 7.61 -1.60
CA ARG A 202 -11.56 8.08 -0.68
C ARG A 202 -10.17 7.53 -1.04
N TYR A 203 -10.07 6.26 -1.43
CA TYR A 203 -8.79 5.58 -1.65
C TYR A 203 -8.43 5.41 -3.13
N GLY A 204 -9.36 5.70 -4.04
CA GLY A 204 -9.20 5.58 -5.49
C GLY A 204 -9.26 4.14 -5.99
N ARG A 205 -8.62 3.23 -5.30
CA ARG A 205 -8.52 1.80 -5.63
C ARG A 205 -8.47 0.97 -4.36
N VAL A 206 -9.28 -0.08 -4.28
CA VAL A 206 -9.39 -0.92 -3.06
C VAL A 206 -9.35 -2.40 -3.41
N ALA A 207 -8.78 -3.22 -2.53
CA ALA A 207 -8.81 -4.67 -2.64
C ALA A 207 -10.12 -5.24 -2.08
N THR A 208 -10.53 -6.43 -2.51
CA THR A 208 -11.70 -7.14 -1.97
C THR A 208 -11.62 -7.28 -0.45
N GLN A 209 -10.42 -7.60 0.07
CA GLN A 209 -10.20 -7.73 1.51
C GLN A 209 -10.39 -6.42 2.29
N GLU A 210 -10.07 -5.28 1.70
CA GLU A 210 -10.29 -3.98 2.35
C GLU A 210 -11.78 -3.71 2.54
N VAL A 211 -12.61 -4.06 1.54
CA VAL A 211 -14.07 -3.97 1.63
C VAL A 211 -14.62 -4.96 2.67
N ALA A 212 -14.11 -6.19 2.69
CA ALA A 212 -14.48 -7.18 3.69
C ALA A 212 -14.22 -6.67 5.12
N THR A 213 -13.04 -6.08 5.34
CA THR A 213 -12.66 -5.50 6.63
C THR A 213 -13.50 -4.28 6.99
N LEU A 214 -13.77 -3.39 6.02
CA LEU A 214 -14.61 -2.20 6.22
C LEU A 214 -16.01 -2.55 6.71
N LEU A 215 -16.62 -3.57 6.08
CA LEU A 215 -18.00 -3.96 6.35
C LEU A 215 -18.11 -5.03 7.46
N ASP A 216 -16.98 -5.50 7.97
CA ASP A 216 -16.92 -6.62 8.91
C ASP A 216 -17.73 -7.84 8.41
N ILE A 217 -17.35 -8.32 7.23
CA ILE A 217 -17.94 -9.48 6.53
C ILE A 217 -16.85 -10.38 5.96
N ASP A 218 -17.23 -11.60 5.58
CA ASP A 218 -16.33 -12.52 4.89
C ASP A 218 -15.92 -11.99 3.50
N LYS A 219 -14.70 -12.29 3.09
CA LYS A 219 -14.14 -11.88 1.80
C LYS A 219 -14.98 -12.35 0.60
N SER A 220 -15.57 -13.56 0.68
CA SER A 220 -16.48 -14.08 -0.34
C SER A 220 -17.70 -13.18 -0.49
N LYS A 221 -18.29 -12.74 0.63
CA LYS A 221 -19.44 -11.84 0.62
C LYS A 221 -19.09 -10.45 0.08
N ALA A 222 -17.92 -9.92 0.44
CA ALA A 222 -17.44 -8.67 -0.14
C ALA A 222 -17.25 -8.77 -1.67
N LEU A 223 -16.73 -9.91 -2.15
CA LEU A 223 -16.60 -10.17 -3.59
C LEU A 223 -17.96 -10.22 -4.30
N GLU A 224 -18.98 -10.86 -3.71
CA GLU A 224 -20.33 -10.87 -4.26
C GLU A 224 -20.91 -9.45 -4.40
N LEU A 225 -20.77 -8.60 -3.37
CA LEU A 225 -21.23 -7.22 -3.40
C LEU A 225 -20.51 -6.40 -4.49
N LEU A 226 -19.19 -6.56 -4.58
CA LEU A 226 -18.39 -5.86 -5.57
C LEU A 226 -18.71 -6.31 -7.00
N ARG A 227 -19.00 -7.62 -7.23
CA ARG A 227 -19.44 -8.13 -8.53
C ARG A 227 -20.82 -7.59 -8.91
N LYS A 228 -21.74 -7.53 -7.95
CA LYS A 228 -23.05 -6.88 -8.17
C LYS A 228 -22.87 -5.41 -8.62
N LEU A 229 -22.01 -4.64 -7.93
CA LEU A 229 -21.74 -3.27 -8.31
C LEU A 229 -21.03 -3.16 -9.69
N GLU A 230 -20.24 -4.15 -10.08
CA GLU A 230 -19.62 -4.23 -11.41
C GLU A 230 -20.68 -4.49 -12.48
N ASP A 231 -21.60 -5.44 -12.25
CA ASP A 231 -22.72 -5.73 -13.16
C ASP A 231 -23.66 -4.53 -13.34
N GLU A 232 -23.80 -3.71 -12.29
CA GLU A 232 -24.50 -2.41 -12.33
C GLU A 232 -23.70 -1.29 -13.03
N GLY A 233 -22.45 -1.55 -13.45
CA GLY A 233 -21.59 -0.57 -14.10
C GLY A 233 -21.09 0.54 -13.17
N ARG A 234 -21.13 0.37 -11.85
CA ARG A 234 -20.69 1.37 -10.85
C ARG A 234 -19.20 1.23 -10.53
N VAL A 235 -18.67 0.03 -10.52
CA VAL A 235 -17.25 -0.26 -10.28
C VAL A 235 -16.69 -1.15 -11.38
N SER A 236 -15.37 -1.28 -11.42
CA SER A 236 -14.65 -2.20 -12.31
C SER A 236 -13.56 -2.91 -11.54
N GLY A 237 -13.54 -4.23 -11.60
CA GLY A 237 -12.55 -5.10 -10.97
C GLY A 237 -11.43 -5.47 -11.93
N LYS A 238 -10.19 -5.20 -11.54
CA LYS A 238 -9.00 -5.67 -12.24
C LYS A 238 -8.30 -6.74 -11.42
N ARG A 239 -8.04 -7.91 -12.01
CA ARG A 239 -7.30 -8.97 -11.34
C ARG A 239 -5.87 -8.49 -11.02
N ALA A 240 -5.42 -8.79 -9.80
CA ALA A 240 -4.08 -8.49 -9.32
C ALA A 240 -3.63 -9.61 -8.36
N GLY A 241 -2.58 -10.33 -8.73
CA GLY A 241 -2.14 -11.52 -8.02
C GLY A 241 -3.28 -12.54 -7.85
N ASN A 242 -3.53 -12.93 -6.62
CA ASN A 242 -4.54 -13.92 -6.24
C ASN A 242 -5.93 -13.33 -5.93
N ASP A 243 -6.18 -12.04 -6.21
CA ASP A 243 -7.45 -11.34 -5.94
C ASP A 243 -7.71 -10.22 -6.96
N TYR A 244 -8.47 -9.20 -6.59
CA TYR A 244 -8.86 -8.06 -7.42
C TYR A 244 -8.60 -6.74 -6.72
N PHE A 245 -8.28 -5.71 -7.54
CA PHE A 245 -8.46 -4.31 -7.16
C PHE A 245 -9.68 -3.73 -7.87
N TRP A 246 -10.44 -2.93 -7.14
CA TRP A 246 -11.70 -2.33 -7.56
C TRP A 246 -11.56 -0.81 -7.62
N THR A 247 -12.06 -0.22 -8.71
CA THR A 247 -12.09 1.23 -8.94
C THR A 247 -13.49 1.61 -9.39
N PHE A 248 -13.81 2.91 -9.46
CA PHE A 248 -14.99 3.32 -10.20
C PHE A 248 -14.92 2.86 -11.66
N ALA A 249 -16.07 2.41 -12.20
CA ALA A 249 -16.18 2.16 -13.63
C ALA A 249 -15.93 3.48 -14.38
N ARG A 250 -15.05 3.45 -15.36
CA ARG A 250 -14.88 4.58 -16.27
C ARG A 250 -16.16 4.71 -17.07
N LYS A 251 -16.85 5.86 -17.00
CA LYS A 251 -17.92 6.16 -17.98
C LYS A 251 -17.29 6.02 -19.36
N ALA A 252 -17.84 5.14 -20.20
CA ALA A 252 -17.43 5.05 -21.58
C ALA A 252 -17.53 6.47 -22.17
N LYS A 253 -16.43 6.98 -22.73
CA LYS A 253 -16.53 8.24 -23.50
C LYS A 253 -17.47 7.96 -24.66
N PRO A 254 -18.51 8.75 -24.87
CA PRO A 254 -19.36 8.58 -26.03
C PRO A 254 -18.47 8.65 -27.28
N ILE A 255 -18.55 7.68 -28.13
CA ILE A 255 -17.96 7.71 -29.46
C ILE A 255 -18.90 8.57 -30.29
N CYS A 256 -18.48 9.78 -30.62
CA CYS A 256 -19.23 10.64 -31.51
C CYS A 256 -18.78 10.39 -32.95
N ASP A 257 -19.72 10.12 -33.81
CA ASP A 257 -19.51 10.04 -35.25
C ASP A 257 -19.38 11.46 -35.80
N ASP A 258 -18.23 11.77 -36.37
CA ASP A 258 -17.87 13.11 -36.83
C ASP A 258 -18.73 13.55 -38.05
N ASP A 259 -19.32 12.62 -38.79
CA ASP A 259 -20.13 12.90 -39.98
C ASP A 259 -21.62 13.15 -39.67
N THR A 260 -22.13 12.51 -38.63
CA THR A 260 -23.56 12.57 -38.25
C THR A 260 -23.80 13.37 -36.96
N GLY A 261 -22.77 13.68 -36.19
CA GLY A 261 -22.89 14.34 -34.89
C GLY A 261 -23.57 13.49 -33.79
N MET A 262 -23.88 12.23 -34.09
CA MET A 262 -24.48 11.30 -33.10
C MET A 262 -23.42 10.68 -32.19
N CYS A 263 -23.67 10.75 -30.88
CA CYS A 263 -22.83 10.15 -29.89
C CYS A 263 -23.47 8.84 -29.37
N TYR A 264 -22.71 7.75 -29.39
CA TYR A 264 -23.12 6.44 -28.87
C TYR A 264 -22.30 6.11 -27.62
N THR A 265 -22.96 5.71 -26.54
CA THR A 265 -22.33 5.11 -25.36
C THR A 265 -22.49 3.59 -25.49
N LEU A 266 -21.35 2.86 -25.61
CA LEU A 266 -21.35 1.40 -25.60
C LEU A 266 -21.37 0.89 -24.16
#